data_af4c1d8fbcc4a23753697889801b4c94
#
_entry.id   af4c1d8fbcc4a23753697889801b4c94
#
_cell.length_a   1.000
_cell.length_b   1.000
_cell.length_c   1.000
_cell.angle_alpha   90.00
_cell.angle_beta   90.00
_cell.angle_gamma   90.00
#
_symmetry.space_group_name_H-M   'P 1'
#
loop_
_entity.id
_entity.type
_entity.pdbx_description
1 polymer ?
#
loop_
_entity_poly.entity_id
_entity_poly.type
_entity_poly.pdbx_seq_one_letter_code
_entity_poly.pdbx_strand_id
1 'polypeptide(L)'
;GKIIGAKKVFNLDVGDVTVTRFDNDVVDAMADVVREVRPDVIITHNDEDYMQDHVETSRIAFNGSFVSSLAHKSVNFAAYDEFVPIYFMDTLGGVNFIPTHYVDITNQIETKLEALKKHESQIKWMFEHDHIDFIDMIRTCSRYRGYQSGVTYAEGFRPCIVYPRMTTKHLLP
;
A
#
# COMPACT_ATOMS: atom_id res chain seq x y z
N GLY A 1 -1.03 -10.12 9.26
CA GLY A 1 -2.24 -10.50 8.51
C GLY A 1 -3.45 -10.78 9.41
N LYS A 2 -3.34 -11.67 10.42
CA LYS A 2 -4.49 -12.12 11.24
C LYS A 2 -5.25 -10.98 11.94
N ILE A 3 -4.56 -10.01 12.53
CA ILE A 3 -5.18 -8.90 13.28
C ILE A 3 -6.08 -8.04 12.39
N ILE A 4 -5.65 -7.78 11.15
CA ILE A 4 -6.41 -6.99 10.18
C ILE A 4 -7.37 -7.82 9.33
N GLY A 5 -7.51 -9.11 9.61
CA GLY A 5 -8.43 -10.00 8.89
C GLY A 5 -8.01 -10.33 7.45
N ALA A 6 -6.71 -10.22 7.11
CA ALA A 6 -6.22 -10.59 5.78
C ALA A 6 -6.49 -12.07 5.48
N LYS A 7 -7.13 -12.35 4.35
CA LYS A 7 -7.46 -13.72 3.90
C LYS A 7 -6.22 -14.50 3.48
N LYS A 8 -5.25 -13.82 2.87
CA LYS A 8 -3.97 -14.39 2.43
C LYS A 8 -2.86 -13.36 2.56
N VAL A 9 -1.65 -13.81 2.81
CA VAL A 9 -0.43 -12.99 2.83
C VAL A 9 0.55 -13.62 1.85
N PHE A 10 1.12 -12.80 0.99
CA PHE A 10 2.18 -13.18 0.08
C PHE A 10 3.47 -12.51 0.51
N ASN A 11 4.58 -13.22 0.43
CA ASN A 11 5.91 -12.66 0.62
C ASN A 11 6.72 -12.89 -0.66
N LEU A 12 7.22 -11.81 -1.27
CA LEU A 12 8.06 -11.89 -2.46
C LEU A 12 9.54 -12.02 -2.10
N ASP A 13 9.89 -11.99 -0.82
CA ASP A 13 11.21 -12.26 -0.25
C ASP A 13 12.33 -11.37 -0.84
N VAL A 14 12.02 -10.11 -1.07
CA VAL A 14 13.00 -9.10 -1.52
C VAL A 14 13.63 -8.44 -0.30
N GLY A 15 14.97 -8.31 -0.31
CA GLY A 15 15.71 -7.71 0.79
C GLY A 15 15.46 -6.22 0.95
N ASP A 16 15.57 -5.73 2.18
CA ASP A 16 15.48 -4.31 2.51
C ASP A 16 16.57 -3.51 1.75
N VAL A 17 16.25 -2.31 1.31
CA VAL A 17 17.04 -1.38 0.48
C VAL A 17 17.53 -1.96 -0.85
N THR A 18 16.95 -3.08 -1.30
CA THR A 18 17.28 -3.74 -2.58
C THR A 18 16.10 -3.86 -3.52
N VAL A 19 14.95 -3.34 -3.14
CA VAL A 19 13.73 -3.36 -3.97
C VAL A 19 13.97 -2.57 -5.25
N THR A 20 13.70 -3.19 -6.41
CA THR A 20 13.83 -2.51 -7.71
C THR A 20 12.81 -3.00 -8.72
N ARG A 21 12.18 -2.07 -9.44
CA ARG A 21 11.25 -2.33 -10.55
C ARG A 21 11.91 -2.99 -11.77
N PHE A 22 13.23 -3.01 -11.82
CA PHE A 22 13.99 -3.61 -12.92
C PHE A 22 14.25 -5.11 -12.72
N ASP A 23 13.86 -5.65 -11.58
CA ASP A 23 13.85 -7.09 -11.33
C ASP A 23 12.57 -7.69 -11.95
N ASN A 24 12.74 -8.34 -13.11
CA ASN A 24 11.63 -8.96 -13.83
C ASN A 24 10.98 -10.10 -13.05
N ASP A 25 11.74 -10.85 -12.27
CA ASP A 25 11.21 -11.99 -11.48
C ASP A 25 10.25 -11.47 -10.39
N VAL A 26 10.59 -10.36 -9.75
CA VAL A 26 9.73 -9.71 -8.75
C VAL A 26 8.47 -9.13 -9.40
N VAL A 27 8.60 -8.50 -10.59
CA VAL A 27 7.44 -7.98 -11.34
C VAL A 27 6.52 -9.12 -11.80
N ASP A 28 7.08 -10.23 -12.27
CA ASP A 28 6.32 -11.41 -12.68
C ASP A 28 5.64 -12.10 -11.47
N ALA A 29 6.32 -12.19 -10.33
CA ALA A 29 5.73 -12.68 -9.09
C ALA A 29 4.57 -11.78 -8.61
N MET A 30 4.71 -10.45 -8.74
CA MET A 30 3.60 -9.52 -8.46
C MET A 30 2.43 -9.71 -9.44
N ALA A 31 2.71 -9.97 -10.72
CA ALA A 31 1.67 -10.28 -11.70
C ALA A 31 0.91 -11.58 -11.35
N ASP A 32 1.62 -12.59 -10.87
CA ASP A 32 1.01 -13.84 -10.37
C ASP A 32 0.11 -13.58 -9.16
N VAL A 33 0.54 -12.75 -8.22
CA VAL A 33 -0.30 -12.35 -7.08
C VAL A 33 -1.59 -11.69 -7.57
N VAL A 34 -1.51 -10.74 -8.51
CA VAL A 34 -2.71 -10.07 -9.06
C VAL A 34 -3.62 -11.07 -9.79
N ARG A 35 -3.07 -11.99 -10.58
CA ARG A 35 -3.84 -13.02 -11.30
C ARG A 35 -4.52 -14.00 -10.36
N GLU A 36 -3.88 -14.38 -9.26
CA GLU A 36 -4.44 -15.26 -8.24
C GLU A 36 -5.55 -14.57 -7.45
N VAL A 37 -5.30 -13.34 -6.99
CA VAL A 37 -6.20 -12.59 -6.11
C VAL A 37 -7.39 -12.01 -6.87
N ARG A 38 -7.18 -11.55 -8.10
CA ARG A 38 -8.17 -10.83 -8.93
C ARG A 38 -8.80 -9.66 -8.18
N PRO A 39 -7.99 -8.69 -7.74
CA PRO A 39 -8.47 -7.62 -6.86
C PRO A 39 -9.33 -6.60 -7.60
N ASP A 40 -10.32 -6.02 -6.92
CA ASP A 40 -11.09 -4.87 -7.39
C ASP A 40 -10.29 -3.55 -7.28
N VAL A 41 -9.33 -3.49 -6.36
CA VAL A 41 -8.48 -2.34 -6.09
C VAL A 41 -7.13 -2.78 -5.55
N ILE A 42 -6.08 -2.05 -5.93
CA ILE A 42 -4.74 -2.17 -5.34
C ILE A 42 -4.44 -0.92 -4.55
N ILE A 43 -4.00 -1.08 -3.30
CA ILE A 43 -3.46 -0.01 -2.48
C ILE A 43 -1.96 -0.25 -2.34
N THR A 44 -1.15 0.77 -2.64
CA THR A 44 0.31 0.68 -2.58
C THR A 44 0.92 1.96 -2.04
N HIS A 45 2.25 1.96 -1.84
CA HIS A 45 2.98 3.14 -1.43
C HIS A 45 2.85 4.29 -2.44
N ASN A 46 3.09 5.52 -1.98
CA ASN A 46 3.14 6.69 -2.85
C ASN A 46 4.34 6.60 -3.80
N ASP A 47 4.12 6.97 -5.05
CA ASP A 47 5.15 6.93 -6.10
C ASP A 47 6.14 8.12 -6.05
N GLU A 48 5.91 9.05 -5.13
CA GLU A 48 6.76 10.21 -4.81
C GLU A 48 7.20 10.19 -3.34
N ASP A 49 7.35 9.01 -2.75
CA ASP A 49 7.85 8.85 -1.38
C ASP A 49 9.35 9.21 -1.29
N TYR A 50 9.81 9.63 -0.12
CA TYR A 50 11.23 9.87 0.13
C TYR A 50 12.02 8.56 0.33
N MET A 51 11.34 7.46 0.66
CA MET A 51 11.94 6.13 0.80
C MET A 51 11.95 5.42 -0.55
N GLN A 52 13.16 5.08 -1.04
CA GLN A 52 13.32 4.45 -2.36
C GLN A 52 12.53 3.14 -2.47
N ASP A 53 12.57 2.26 -1.45
CA ASP A 53 11.85 0.97 -1.49
C ASP A 53 10.34 1.16 -1.59
N HIS A 54 9.77 2.22 -1.02
CA HIS A 54 8.36 2.56 -1.18
C HIS A 54 8.04 2.94 -2.63
N VAL A 55 8.87 3.80 -3.23
CA VAL A 55 8.75 4.20 -4.65
C VAL A 55 8.85 2.97 -5.55
N GLU A 56 9.85 2.13 -5.35
CA GLU A 56 10.05 0.92 -6.16
C GLU A 56 8.90 -0.09 -5.98
N THR A 57 8.40 -0.28 -4.75
CA THR A 57 7.23 -1.12 -4.48
C THR A 57 6.00 -0.60 -5.21
N SER A 58 5.76 0.71 -5.23
CA SER A 58 4.64 1.29 -5.98
C SER A 58 4.77 1.02 -7.49
N ARG A 59 5.98 1.09 -8.03
CA ARG A 59 6.26 0.82 -9.45
C ARG A 59 6.14 -0.67 -9.78
N ILE A 60 6.56 -1.56 -8.88
CA ILE A 60 6.36 -3.00 -9.01
C ILE A 60 4.86 -3.35 -8.99
N ALA A 61 4.09 -2.77 -8.08
CA ALA A 61 2.64 -2.95 -8.05
C ALA A 61 1.97 -2.47 -9.34
N PHE A 62 2.38 -1.31 -9.86
CA PHE A 62 1.91 -0.78 -11.14
C PHE A 62 2.27 -1.70 -12.32
N ASN A 63 3.55 -2.06 -12.45
CA ASN A 63 4.03 -2.89 -13.56
C ASN A 63 3.45 -4.30 -13.49
N GLY A 64 3.47 -4.95 -12.31
CA GLY A 64 2.93 -6.30 -12.10
C GLY A 64 1.43 -6.37 -12.41
N SER A 65 0.66 -5.34 -12.01
CA SER A 65 -0.77 -5.30 -12.34
C SER A 65 -1.04 -5.03 -13.84
N PHE A 66 -0.12 -4.38 -14.56
CA PHE A 66 -0.19 -4.29 -16.02
C PHE A 66 0.18 -5.63 -16.67
N VAL A 67 1.29 -6.23 -16.25
CA VAL A 67 1.75 -7.55 -16.75
C VAL A 67 0.69 -8.62 -16.50
N SER A 68 -0.06 -8.54 -15.41
CA SER A 68 -1.13 -9.51 -15.11
C SER A 68 -2.22 -9.59 -16.17
N SER A 69 -2.46 -8.50 -16.93
CA SER A 69 -3.45 -8.47 -18.02
C SER A 69 -2.94 -9.04 -19.35
N LEU A 70 -1.62 -9.24 -19.50
CA LEU A 70 -1.00 -9.64 -20.76
C LEU A 70 -1.05 -11.16 -20.95
N ALA A 71 -1.95 -11.65 -21.81
CA ALA A 71 -2.14 -13.08 -22.04
C ALA A 71 -0.89 -13.81 -22.58
N HIS A 72 -0.02 -13.10 -23.31
CA HIS A 72 1.22 -13.68 -23.87
C HIS A 72 2.36 -13.79 -22.83
N LYS A 73 2.23 -13.12 -21.69
CA LYS A 73 3.23 -13.23 -20.63
C LYS A 73 3.01 -14.53 -19.86
N SER A 74 3.99 -15.42 -19.93
CA SER A 74 3.95 -16.72 -19.27
C SER A 74 4.34 -16.54 -17.80
N VAL A 75 3.34 -16.62 -16.93
CA VAL A 75 3.46 -16.72 -15.47
C VAL A 75 2.54 -17.86 -14.99
N ASN A 76 2.45 -18.12 -13.69
CA ASN A 76 1.81 -19.34 -13.18
C ASN A 76 0.26 -19.37 -13.34
N PHE A 77 -0.38 -18.21 -13.40
CA PHE A 77 -1.85 -18.10 -13.47
C PHE A 77 -2.32 -17.51 -14.80
N ALA A 78 -3.56 -17.81 -15.17
CA ALA A 78 -4.20 -17.23 -16.36
C ALA A 78 -4.31 -15.71 -16.24
N ALA A 79 -4.20 -15.01 -17.39
CA ALA A 79 -4.29 -13.55 -17.43
C ALA A 79 -5.59 -13.04 -16.77
N TYR A 80 -5.47 -11.88 -16.14
CA TYR A 80 -6.58 -11.15 -15.55
C TYR A 80 -6.83 -9.91 -16.40
N ASP A 81 -7.83 -9.96 -17.27
CA ASP A 81 -8.09 -8.95 -18.32
C ASP A 81 -8.68 -7.62 -17.80
N GLU A 82 -8.59 -7.38 -16.48
CA GLU A 82 -9.06 -6.15 -15.87
C GLU A 82 -7.90 -5.18 -15.58
N PHE A 83 -8.13 -3.90 -15.87
CA PHE A 83 -7.22 -2.83 -15.44
C PHE A 83 -7.60 -2.37 -14.04
N VAL A 84 -6.94 -2.97 -13.05
CA VAL A 84 -7.24 -2.72 -11.63
C VAL A 84 -6.89 -1.29 -11.26
N PRO A 85 -7.83 -0.49 -10.70
CA PRO A 85 -7.53 0.82 -10.13
C PRO A 85 -6.51 0.72 -9.00
N ILE A 86 -5.59 1.69 -8.96
CA ILE A 86 -4.53 1.77 -7.94
C ILE A 86 -4.73 3.03 -7.13
N TYR A 87 -4.63 2.91 -5.81
CA TYR A 87 -4.57 4.03 -4.88
C TYR A 87 -3.22 4.05 -4.17
N PHE A 88 -2.63 5.22 -4.13
CA PHE A 88 -1.45 5.49 -3.30
C PHE A 88 -1.91 5.82 -1.89
N MET A 89 -1.33 5.14 -0.90
CA MET A 89 -1.52 5.47 0.51
C MET A 89 -0.56 6.56 0.96
N ASP A 90 -0.88 7.17 2.09
CA ASP A 90 -0.10 8.24 2.70
C ASP A 90 1.37 7.83 2.94
N THR A 91 2.26 8.80 2.88
CA THR A 91 3.67 8.62 3.25
C THR A 91 3.82 8.60 4.77
N LEU A 92 4.94 8.10 5.27
CA LEU A 92 5.24 8.15 6.69
C LEU A 92 5.31 9.61 7.17
N GLY A 93 4.54 9.93 8.19
CA GLY A 93 4.40 11.30 8.68
C GLY A 93 3.58 12.24 7.78
N GLY A 94 3.01 11.77 6.68
CA GLY A 94 2.21 12.58 5.75
C GLY A 94 3.03 13.56 4.91
N VAL A 95 4.35 13.37 4.85
CA VAL A 95 5.28 14.30 4.17
C VAL A 95 5.07 14.25 2.66
N ASN A 96 4.90 15.42 2.03
CA ASN A 96 4.70 15.59 0.58
C ASN A 96 3.52 14.79 -0.01
N PHE A 97 2.53 14.43 0.83
CA PHE A 97 1.34 13.73 0.37
C PHE A 97 0.08 14.55 0.61
N ILE A 98 -0.62 14.87 -0.47
CA ILE A 98 -1.91 15.56 -0.43
C ILE A 98 -2.99 14.56 -0.82
N PRO A 99 -3.71 13.97 0.15
CA PRO A 99 -4.78 13.04 -0.15
C PRO A 99 -5.97 13.74 -0.82
N THR A 100 -6.63 13.02 -1.72
CA THR A 100 -7.89 13.45 -2.36
C THR A 100 -9.07 12.60 -1.90
N HIS A 101 -8.78 11.46 -1.28
CA HIS A 101 -9.75 10.53 -0.71
C HIS A 101 -9.38 10.21 0.72
N TYR A 102 -10.39 10.04 1.56
CA TYR A 102 -10.22 9.73 2.97
C TYR A 102 -11.12 8.54 3.32
N VAL A 103 -10.60 7.65 4.14
CA VAL A 103 -11.34 6.54 4.74
C VAL A 103 -11.45 6.77 6.23
N ASP A 104 -12.67 6.79 6.77
CA ASP A 104 -12.90 6.87 8.21
C ASP A 104 -12.46 5.57 8.89
N ILE A 105 -11.43 5.65 9.73
CA ILE A 105 -10.88 4.55 10.51
C ILE A 105 -11.12 4.74 12.02
N THR A 106 -12.07 5.58 12.39
CA THR A 106 -12.35 5.90 13.80
C THR A 106 -12.54 4.65 14.64
N ASN A 107 -13.27 3.67 14.12
CA ASN A 107 -13.52 2.40 14.79
C ASN A 107 -12.39 1.36 14.61
N GLN A 108 -11.44 1.58 13.72
CA GLN A 108 -10.36 0.66 13.37
C GLN A 108 -8.98 1.10 13.90
N ILE A 109 -8.87 2.30 14.46
CA ILE A 109 -7.58 2.85 14.89
C ILE A 109 -6.84 1.93 15.87
N GLU A 110 -7.52 1.34 16.84
CA GLU A 110 -6.87 0.44 17.79
C GLU A 110 -6.42 -0.86 17.11
N THR A 111 -7.19 -1.41 16.17
CA THR A 111 -6.79 -2.57 15.36
C THR A 111 -5.54 -2.27 14.54
N LYS A 112 -5.47 -1.08 13.92
CA LYS A 112 -4.29 -0.61 13.18
C LYS A 112 -3.05 -0.56 14.06
N LEU A 113 -3.17 0.05 15.25
CA LEU A 113 -2.05 0.18 16.18
C LEU A 113 -1.62 -1.17 16.77
N GLU A 114 -2.56 -2.07 17.06
CA GLU A 114 -2.23 -3.44 17.49
C GLU A 114 -1.52 -4.25 16.40
N ALA A 115 -1.89 -4.05 15.13
CA ALA A 115 -1.17 -4.66 14.01
C ALA A 115 0.26 -4.11 13.90
N LEU A 116 0.43 -2.79 14.06
CA LEU A 116 1.73 -2.12 14.04
C LEU A 116 2.65 -2.60 15.17
N LYS A 117 2.13 -2.78 16.38
CA LYS A 117 2.89 -3.29 17.53
C LYS A 117 3.55 -4.66 17.29
N LYS A 118 3.08 -5.43 16.29
CA LYS A 118 3.71 -6.71 15.92
C LYS A 118 5.01 -6.56 15.15
N HIS A 119 5.35 -5.37 14.71
CA HIS A 119 6.66 -5.03 14.12
C HIS A 119 7.63 -4.59 15.23
N GLU A 120 7.86 -5.46 16.21
CA GLU A 120 8.58 -5.16 17.46
C GLU A 120 10.00 -4.62 17.20
N SER A 121 10.73 -5.21 16.25
CA SER A 121 12.08 -4.78 15.90
C SER A 121 12.10 -3.35 15.35
N GLN A 122 11.13 -3.00 14.50
CA GLN A 122 11.02 -1.66 13.92
C GLN A 122 10.65 -0.62 14.98
N ILE A 123 9.68 -0.93 15.84
CA ILE A 123 9.26 -0.03 16.92
C ILE A 123 10.43 0.24 17.87
N LYS A 124 11.14 -0.82 18.26
CA LYS A 124 12.31 -0.71 19.12
C LYS A 124 13.41 0.13 18.48
N TRP A 125 13.71 -0.13 17.21
CA TRP A 125 14.74 0.62 16.49
C TRP A 125 14.40 2.10 16.37
N MET A 126 13.17 2.45 15.99
CA MET A 126 12.75 3.86 15.89
C MET A 126 12.80 4.59 17.24
N PHE A 127 12.47 3.90 18.33
CA PHE A 127 12.54 4.48 19.66
C PHE A 127 13.99 4.68 20.13
N GLU A 128 14.85 3.68 19.95
CA GLU A 128 16.25 3.72 20.43
C GLU A 128 17.16 4.59 19.55
N HIS A 129 16.95 4.58 18.24
CA HIS A 129 17.80 5.27 17.27
C HIS A 129 17.29 6.68 16.92
N ASP A 130 15.99 6.78 16.58
CA ASP A 130 15.40 8.05 16.11
C ASP A 130 14.69 8.84 17.22
N HIS A 131 14.56 8.25 18.42
CA HIS A 131 13.82 8.80 19.55
C HIS A 131 12.35 9.11 19.24
N ILE A 132 11.74 8.30 18.38
CA ILE A 132 10.35 8.44 17.94
C ILE A 132 9.49 7.37 18.59
N ASP A 133 8.41 7.77 19.28
CA ASP A 133 7.30 6.88 19.60
C ASP A 133 6.45 6.65 18.33
N PHE A 134 6.74 5.52 17.65
CA PHE A 134 6.12 5.21 16.36
C PHE A 134 4.60 4.99 16.48
N ILE A 135 4.14 4.45 17.61
CA ILE A 135 2.71 4.25 17.85
C ILE A 135 1.99 5.59 17.98
N ASP A 136 2.55 6.52 18.75
CA ASP A 136 1.99 7.87 18.89
C ASP A 136 2.05 8.64 17.58
N MET A 137 3.14 8.54 16.83
CA MET A 137 3.28 9.17 15.52
C MET A 137 2.17 8.71 14.56
N ILE A 138 1.91 7.41 14.43
CA ILE A 138 0.87 6.89 13.53
C ILE A 138 -0.53 7.28 14.01
N ARG A 139 -0.78 7.29 15.32
CA ARG A 139 -2.03 7.79 15.89
C ARG A 139 -2.25 9.26 15.56
N THR A 140 -1.20 10.07 15.74
CA THR A 140 -1.23 11.51 15.46
C THR A 140 -1.48 11.81 13.98
N CYS A 141 -0.79 11.11 13.06
CA CYS A 141 -1.03 11.26 11.63
C CYS A 141 -2.47 10.87 11.24
N SER A 142 -2.98 9.75 11.77
CA SER A 142 -4.37 9.34 11.53
C SER A 142 -5.37 10.36 12.10
N ARG A 143 -5.06 10.97 13.24
CA ARG A 143 -5.87 12.04 13.84
C ARG A 143 -5.87 13.30 12.96
N TYR A 144 -4.70 13.68 12.44
CA TYR A 144 -4.57 14.83 11.55
C TYR A 144 -5.41 14.64 10.26
N ARG A 145 -5.37 13.45 9.65
CA ARG A 145 -6.21 13.11 8.50
C ARG A 145 -7.71 13.11 8.86
N GLY A 146 -8.04 12.71 10.09
CA GLY A 146 -9.40 12.82 10.63
C GLY A 146 -9.89 14.26 10.68
N TYR A 147 -9.07 15.21 11.16
CA TYR A 147 -9.44 16.65 11.15
C TYR A 147 -9.67 17.16 9.73
N GLN A 148 -8.90 16.71 8.74
CA GLN A 148 -9.07 17.13 7.36
C GLN A 148 -10.38 16.62 6.72
N SER A 149 -10.91 15.50 7.21
CA SER A 149 -12.11 14.83 6.66
C SER A 149 -13.34 14.89 7.57
N GLY A 150 -13.24 15.54 8.74
CA GLY A 150 -14.37 15.72 9.65
C GLY A 150 -14.73 14.51 10.50
N VAL A 151 -13.78 13.57 10.70
CA VAL A 151 -13.93 12.38 11.54
C VAL A 151 -12.84 12.33 12.62
N THR A 152 -12.90 11.35 13.54
CA THR A 152 -11.90 11.25 14.62
C THR A 152 -10.55 10.78 14.09
N TYR A 153 -10.53 9.74 13.29
CA TYR A 153 -9.32 9.20 12.64
C TYR A 153 -9.61 8.83 11.19
N ALA A 154 -8.70 9.14 10.29
CA ALA A 154 -8.80 8.76 8.89
C ALA A 154 -7.46 8.28 8.33
N GLU A 155 -7.53 7.58 7.21
CA GLU A 155 -6.41 7.35 6.30
C GLU A 155 -6.62 8.13 5.01
N GLY A 156 -5.52 8.67 4.48
CA GLY A 156 -5.53 9.44 3.23
C GLY A 156 -5.05 8.63 2.05
N PHE A 157 -5.72 8.80 0.90
CA PHE A 157 -5.39 8.13 -0.34
C PHE A 157 -5.42 9.09 -1.53
N ARG A 158 -4.70 8.73 -2.59
CA ARG A 158 -4.70 9.42 -3.88
C ARG A 158 -4.79 8.39 -5.00
N PRO A 159 -5.74 8.50 -5.97
CA PRO A 159 -5.81 7.57 -7.07
C PRO A 159 -4.61 7.74 -8.02
N CYS A 160 -4.14 6.64 -8.59
CA CYS A 160 -3.19 6.65 -9.70
C CYS A 160 -3.93 7.06 -10.98
N ILE A 161 -3.75 8.33 -11.39
CA ILE A 161 -4.47 8.92 -12.53
C ILE A 161 -3.69 8.64 -13.81
N VAL A 162 -3.92 7.47 -14.41
CA VAL A 162 -3.34 7.06 -15.71
C VAL A 162 -4.36 6.28 -16.52
N TYR A 163 -4.27 6.39 -17.86
CA TYR A 163 -5.05 5.55 -18.75
C TYR A 163 -4.56 4.09 -18.69
N PRO A 164 -5.45 3.09 -18.67
CA PRO A 164 -6.92 3.12 -18.53
C PRO A 164 -7.41 2.82 -17.09
N ARG A 165 -6.64 3.15 -16.04
CA ARG A 165 -6.91 2.77 -14.64
C ARG A 165 -7.90 3.67 -13.90
N MET A 166 -8.42 4.69 -14.56
CA MET A 166 -9.45 5.54 -13.96
C MET A 166 -10.78 4.79 -13.89
N THR A 167 -11.48 4.98 -12.81
CA THR A 167 -12.78 4.33 -12.58
C THR A 167 -13.82 5.36 -12.12
N THR A 168 -15.08 5.10 -12.46
CA THR A 168 -16.24 5.83 -11.93
C THR A 168 -16.83 5.19 -10.68
N LYS A 169 -16.30 4.03 -10.29
CA LYS A 169 -16.74 3.31 -9.10
C LYS A 169 -16.12 3.90 -7.83
N HIS A 170 -16.88 3.97 -6.76
CA HIS A 170 -16.34 4.20 -5.42
C HIS A 170 -15.79 2.88 -4.91
N LEU A 171 -14.48 2.80 -4.72
CA LEU A 171 -13.77 1.56 -4.34
C LEU A 171 -13.24 1.60 -2.90
N LEU A 172 -13.03 2.78 -2.36
CA LEU A 172 -12.67 2.96 -0.96
C LEU A 172 -13.94 3.05 -0.11
N PRO A 173 -13.96 2.44 1.09
CA PRO A 173 -15.11 2.48 2.00
C PRO A 173 -15.38 3.89 2.56
#